data_2ce8faf4897a1649e72171bd0309d38d
#
_entry.id   2ce8faf4897a1649e72171bd0309d38d
#
_cell.length_a   1.000
_cell.length_b   1.000
_cell.length_c   1.000
_cell.angle_alpha   90.00
_cell.angle_beta   90.00
_cell.angle_gamma   90.00
#
_symmetry.space_group_name_H-M   'P 1'
#
loop_
_entity.id
_entity.type
_entity.pdbx_description
1 polymer ?
#
loop_
_entity_poly.entity_id
_entity_poly.type
_entity_poly.pdbx_seq_one_letter_code
_entity_poly.pdbx_strand_id
1 'polypeptide(L)'
;FSDAEGNMYFGRNLDWSFSYGETILVTPRAYKYDYVFGAEAKAEPNAVIGVGVVMADKPMYFDCANENGLAIAGLNFPGYASFAHEPIDGTINVATFEFPLWVARNFNTVDEVEEALKNVTLVSQIVPGQQESLLHWFIGDGTRSIVIEQMADGMHIHHDNVDVLTNQPTFDFHMENLRNYMCAGNEMAEPTTWGKAELTAWGAGVSMHGIPGDVS
;
A
#
# COMPACT_ATOMS: atom_id res chain seq x y z
N PHE A 1 9.47 -8.03 1.99
CA PHE A 1 10.59 -8.70 2.71
C PHE A 1 11.59 -9.28 1.73
N SER A 2 12.81 -9.51 2.22
CA SER A 2 13.84 -10.21 1.44
C SER A 2 14.16 -11.55 2.09
N ASP A 3 14.50 -12.55 1.26
CA ASP A 3 14.99 -13.82 1.76
C ASP A 3 16.50 -13.76 2.09
N ALA A 4 17.05 -14.88 2.59
CA ALA A 4 18.48 -14.96 2.93
C ALA A 4 19.43 -14.86 1.73
N GLU A 5 18.91 -15.01 0.51
CA GLU A 5 19.64 -14.92 -0.74
C GLU A 5 19.57 -13.51 -1.35
N GLY A 6 18.79 -12.59 -0.73
CA GLY A 6 18.62 -11.21 -1.17
C GLY A 6 17.52 -11.02 -2.21
N ASN A 7 16.70 -12.04 -2.49
CA ASN A 7 15.53 -11.87 -3.35
C ASN A 7 14.45 -11.09 -2.61
N MET A 8 13.89 -10.08 -3.27
CA MET A 8 12.78 -9.29 -2.72
C MET A 8 11.43 -9.91 -3.09
N TYR A 9 10.54 -9.91 -2.13
CA TYR A 9 9.16 -10.36 -2.30
C TYR A 9 8.21 -9.23 -1.89
N PHE A 10 7.30 -8.90 -2.80
CA PHE A 10 6.20 -7.97 -2.55
C PHE A 10 4.90 -8.76 -2.61
N GLY A 11 4.08 -8.68 -1.59
CA GLY A 11 2.84 -9.43 -1.51
C GLY A 11 1.73 -8.66 -0.83
N ARG A 12 0.49 -8.98 -1.17
CA ARG A 12 -0.69 -8.43 -0.51
C ARG A 12 -1.79 -9.48 -0.38
N ASN A 13 -2.67 -9.30 0.58
CA ASN A 13 -3.96 -9.97 0.64
C ASN A 13 -5.03 -9.04 0.06
N LEU A 14 -5.68 -9.49 -1.01
CA LEU A 14 -6.84 -8.80 -1.59
C LEU A 14 -8.08 -9.59 -1.19
N ASP A 15 -8.73 -9.18 -0.11
CA ASP A 15 -9.96 -9.80 0.36
C ASP A 15 -11.14 -8.81 0.30
N TRP A 16 -12.23 -9.27 -0.28
CA TRP A 16 -13.47 -8.53 -0.39
C TRP A 16 -14.65 -9.48 -0.37
N SER A 17 -15.85 -8.97 -0.14
CA SER A 17 -17.06 -9.82 -0.06
C SER A 17 -17.58 -10.30 -1.41
N PHE A 18 -17.04 -9.81 -2.52
CA PHE A 18 -17.38 -10.21 -3.88
C PHE A 18 -16.19 -10.00 -4.82
N SER A 19 -16.19 -10.70 -5.97
CA SER A 19 -15.18 -10.53 -7.00
C SER A 19 -15.50 -9.30 -7.88
N TYR A 20 -14.47 -8.53 -8.21
CA TYR A 20 -14.54 -7.46 -9.21
C TYR A 20 -14.33 -7.98 -10.63
N GLY A 21 -14.09 -9.29 -10.82
CA GLY A 21 -13.59 -9.85 -12.05
C GLY A 21 -12.11 -9.62 -12.24
N GLU A 22 -11.40 -9.54 -11.12
CA GLU A 22 -9.95 -9.33 -11.06
C GLU A 22 -9.21 -10.45 -11.80
N THR A 23 -8.17 -10.04 -12.51
CA THR A 23 -7.31 -10.95 -13.28
C THR A 23 -5.86 -10.43 -13.31
N ILE A 24 -4.96 -11.27 -13.75
CA ILE A 24 -3.58 -10.84 -14.01
C ILE A 24 -3.56 -10.03 -15.30
N LEU A 25 -3.04 -8.82 -15.21
CA LEU A 25 -2.88 -7.90 -16.32
C LEU A 25 -1.39 -7.69 -16.61
N VAL A 26 -1.07 -7.56 -17.89
CA VAL A 26 0.26 -7.17 -18.35
C VAL A 26 0.14 -5.94 -19.24
N THR A 27 0.82 -4.86 -18.89
CA THR A 27 0.93 -3.66 -19.72
C THR A 27 2.33 -3.61 -20.34
N PRO A 28 2.49 -3.88 -21.65
CA PRO A 28 3.78 -3.85 -22.32
C PRO A 28 4.37 -2.42 -22.39
N ARG A 29 5.70 -2.30 -22.56
CA ARG A 29 6.38 -1.01 -22.74
C ARG A 29 5.75 -0.15 -23.83
N ALA A 30 5.42 -0.74 -24.98
CA ALA A 30 4.87 -0.04 -26.15
C ALA A 30 3.37 0.29 -26.03
N TYR A 31 2.71 -0.12 -24.95
CA TYR A 31 1.30 0.19 -24.75
C TYR A 31 1.11 1.69 -24.54
N LYS A 32 0.30 2.32 -25.37
CA LYS A 32 -0.05 3.74 -25.24
C LYS A 32 -1.18 3.88 -24.24
N TYR A 33 -0.95 4.67 -23.22
CA TYR A 33 -1.93 4.95 -22.19
C TYR A 33 -2.18 6.45 -22.10
N ASP A 34 -3.40 6.86 -22.33
CA ASP A 34 -3.84 8.25 -22.24
C ASP A 34 -4.40 8.48 -20.83
N TYR A 35 -3.61 9.09 -19.96
CA TYR A 35 -4.03 9.45 -18.60
C TYR A 35 -5.12 10.51 -18.62
N VAL A 36 -6.11 10.38 -17.72
CA VAL A 36 -7.31 11.24 -17.68
C VAL A 36 -6.96 12.71 -17.61
N PHE A 37 -5.98 13.07 -16.80
CA PHE A 37 -5.57 14.46 -16.59
C PHE A 37 -4.29 14.82 -17.34
N GLY A 38 -3.92 14.05 -18.35
CA GLY A 38 -2.77 14.35 -19.21
C GLY A 38 -1.41 14.17 -18.54
N ALA A 39 -1.34 13.39 -17.45
CA ALA A 39 -0.06 12.99 -16.89
C ALA A 39 0.75 12.27 -17.97
N GLU A 40 2.01 12.67 -18.16
CA GLU A 40 2.84 12.10 -19.20
C GLU A 40 3.51 10.80 -18.72
N ALA A 41 3.64 9.85 -19.65
CA ALA A 41 4.55 8.72 -19.46
C ALA A 41 5.97 9.15 -19.83
N LYS A 42 6.98 8.57 -19.17
CA LYS A 42 8.37 8.74 -19.64
C LYS A 42 8.53 8.23 -21.07
N ALA A 43 9.59 8.67 -21.77
CA ALA A 43 9.84 8.31 -23.17
C ALA A 43 9.90 6.79 -23.41
N GLU A 44 10.46 6.05 -22.45
CA GLU A 44 10.53 4.59 -22.43
C GLU A 44 9.84 4.04 -21.17
N PRO A 45 8.50 3.86 -21.21
CA PRO A 45 7.77 3.38 -20.04
C PRO A 45 8.10 1.92 -19.74
N ASN A 46 8.09 1.58 -18.45
CA ASN A 46 8.31 0.20 -18.04
C ASN A 46 7.15 -0.71 -18.45
N ALA A 47 7.44 -1.99 -18.66
CA ALA A 47 6.44 -3.03 -18.65
C ALA A 47 5.96 -3.27 -17.20
N VAL A 48 4.66 -3.54 -17.05
CA VAL A 48 4.00 -3.69 -15.75
C VAL A 48 3.19 -4.99 -15.75
N ILE A 49 3.23 -5.70 -14.63
CA ILE A 49 2.38 -6.86 -14.35
C ILE A 49 1.74 -6.68 -12.99
N GLY A 50 0.51 -7.14 -12.83
CA GLY A 50 -0.19 -7.05 -11.54
C GLY A 50 -1.59 -7.62 -11.59
N VAL A 51 -2.31 -7.46 -10.50
CA VAL A 51 -3.72 -7.83 -10.38
C VAL A 51 -4.59 -6.59 -10.55
N GLY A 52 -5.62 -6.71 -11.37
CA GLY A 52 -6.52 -5.60 -11.65
C GLY A 52 -7.69 -6.00 -12.52
N VAL A 53 -8.35 -5.01 -13.07
CA VAL A 53 -9.47 -5.17 -13.99
C VAL A 53 -9.27 -4.33 -15.24
N VAL A 54 -9.92 -4.69 -16.34
CA VAL A 54 -10.00 -3.82 -17.52
C VAL A 54 -11.37 -3.15 -17.51
N MET A 55 -11.38 -1.83 -17.44
CA MET A 55 -12.61 -1.03 -17.49
C MET A 55 -12.45 0.09 -18.50
N ALA A 56 -13.48 0.29 -19.33
CA ALA A 56 -13.42 1.28 -20.41
C ALA A 56 -12.15 1.16 -21.29
N ASP A 57 -11.77 -0.07 -21.62
CA ASP A 57 -10.56 -0.44 -22.38
C ASP A 57 -9.24 -0.01 -21.75
N LYS A 58 -9.23 0.34 -20.46
CA LYS A 58 -8.03 0.70 -19.70
C LYS A 58 -7.72 -0.32 -18.61
N PRO A 59 -6.45 -0.74 -18.45
CA PRO A 59 -6.04 -1.53 -17.30
C PRO A 59 -6.06 -0.67 -16.03
N MET A 60 -6.70 -1.17 -14.98
CA MET A 60 -6.74 -0.57 -13.65
C MET A 60 -6.20 -1.57 -12.66
N TYR A 61 -5.10 -1.23 -12.02
CA TYR A 61 -4.38 -2.13 -11.12
C TYR A 61 -4.76 -1.88 -9.67
N PHE A 62 -5.04 -2.94 -8.94
CA PHE A 62 -5.14 -2.93 -7.48
C PHE A 62 -3.75 -2.97 -6.85
N ASP A 63 -2.87 -3.76 -7.47
CA ASP A 63 -1.45 -3.85 -7.20
C ASP A 63 -0.70 -4.18 -8.48
N CYS A 64 0.53 -3.71 -8.58
CA CYS A 64 1.37 -4.05 -9.71
C CYS A 64 2.86 -3.87 -9.39
N ALA A 65 3.68 -4.51 -10.20
CA ALA A 65 5.12 -4.32 -10.20
C ALA A 65 5.63 -4.10 -11.63
N ASN A 66 6.74 -3.39 -11.76
CA ASN A 66 7.40 -3.23 -13.02
C ASN A 66 8.62 -4.16 -13.17
N GLU A 67 9.14 -4.21 -14.36
CA GLU A 67 10.30 -5.05 -14.72
C GLU A 67 11.62 -4.68 -14.04
N ASN A 68 11.68 -3.53 -13.35
CA ASN A 68 12.85 -3.05 -12.60
C ASN A 68 12.71 -3.30 -11.08
N GLY A 69 11.62 -3.94 -10.64
CA GLY A 69 11.42 -4.34 -9.25
C GLY A 69 10.72 -3.30 -8.36
N LEU A 70 10.23 -2.20 -8.94
CA LEU A 70 9.35 -1.29 -8.20
C LEU A 70 7.94 -1.84 -8.17
N ALA A 71 7.34 -1.94 -6.98
CA ALA A 71 6.00 -2.45 -6.77
C ALA A 71 5.13 -1.47 -5.97
N ILE A 72 3.82 -1.49 -6.23
CA ILE A 72 2.82 -0.66 -5.56
C ILE A 72 1.54 -1.45 -5.33
N ALA A 73 0.91 -1.24 -4.17
CA ALA A 73 -0.43 -1.74 -3.86
C ALA A 73 -1.29 -0.67 -3.20
N GLY A 74 -2.56 -0.63 -3.55
CA GLY A 74 -3.56 0.22 -2.89
C GLY A 74 -4.31 -0.57 -1.81
N LEU A 75 -4.50 0.04 -0.65
CA LEU A 75 -5.23 -0.52 0.48
C LEU A 75 -6.35 0.44 0.91
N ASN A 76 -7.40 -0.08 1.54
CA ASN A 76 -8.53 0.74 1.98
C ASN A 76 -8.14 1.75 3.05
N PHE A 77 -8.57 3.01 2.84
CA PHE A 77 -8.30 4.12 3.75
C PHE A 77 -9.54 5.02 3.95
N PRO A 78 -10.76 4.45 4.08
CA PRO A 78 -11.98 5.24 4.25
C PRO A 78 -11.97 6.02 5.57
N GLY A 79 -12.52 7.23 5.51
CA GLY A 79 -12.56 8.15 6.65
C GLY A 79 -11.30 9.01 6.82
N TYR A 80 -10.23 8.74 6.09
CA TYR A 80 -8.97 9.48 6.11
C TYR A 80 -8.58 10.01 4.73
N ALA A 81 -8.74 9.20 3.68
CA ALA A 81 -8.41 9.61 2.31
C ALA A 81 -9.22 10.84 1.89
N SER A 82 -8.52 11.84 1.33
CA SER A 82 -9.12 13.08 0.81
C SER A 82 -8.33 13.55 -0.40
N PHE A 83 -8.92 13.39 -1.58
CA PHE A 83 -8.29 13.72 -2.86
C PHE A 83 -8.81 15.06 -3.40
N ALA A 84 -8.04 15.71 -4.27
CA ALA A 84 -8.50 16.89 -4.98
C ALA A 84 -9.70 16.52 -5.88
N HIS A 85 -10.72 17.37 -5.94
CA HIS A 85 -11.88 17.16 -6.80
C HIS A 85 -11.66 17.65 -8.23
N GLU A 86 -10.68 18.52 -8.42
CA GLU A 86 -10.33 19.17 -9.69
C GLU A 86 -8.80 19.15 -9.85
N PRO A 87 -8.29 19.09 -11.10
CA PRO A 87 -6.88 19.27 -11.37
C PRO A 87 -6.35 20.60 -10.85
N ILE A 88 -5.10 20.62 -10.39
CA ILE A 88 -4.41 21.83 -9.91
C ILE A 88 -3.36 22.22 -10.93
N ASP A 89 -3.43 23.48 -11.40
CA ASP A 89 -2.47 24.04 -12.34
C ASP A 89 -1.05 24.05 -11.76
N GLY A 90 -0.09 23.68 -12.59
CA GLY A 90 1.33 23.66 -12.22
C GLY A 90 1.78 22.39 -11.50
N THR A 91 0.90 21.41 -11.30
CA THR A 91 1.23 20.09 -10.77
C THR A 91 0.97 18.98 -11.79
N ILE A 92 1.55 17.81 -11.57
CA ILE A 92 1.23 16.60 -12.32
C ILE A 92 -0.05 16.02 -11.71
N ASN A 93 -1.16 16.10 -12.45
CA ASN A 93 -2.44 15.60 -11.99
C ASN A 93 -2.62 14.14 -12.40
N VAL A 94 -2.83 13.26 -11.43
CA VAL A 94 -3.00 11.81 -11.63
C VAL A 94 -4.33 11.37 -11.03
N ALA A 95 -5.17 10.69 -11.81
CA ALA A 95 -6.38 10.10 -11.26
C ALA A 95 -6.04 8.98 -10.26
N THR A 96 -6.77 8.91 -9.17
CA THR A 96 -6.49 7.96 -8.08
C THR A 96 -6.43 6.51 -8.56
N PHE A 97 -7.30 6.11 -9.50
CA PHE A 97 -7.31 4.75 -10.05
C PHE A 97 -6.16 4.49 -11.04
N GLU A 98 -5.54 5.54 -11.61
CA GLU A 98 -4.40 5.45 -12.53
C GLU A 98 -3.06 5.46 -11.78
N PHE A 99 -3.07 5.86 -10.52
CA PHE A 99 -1.85 6.08 -9.74
C PHE A 99 -0.92 4.86 -9.68
N PRO A 100 -1.40 3.63 -9.43
CA PRO A 100 -0.52 2.46 -9.44
C PRO A 100 0.17 2.25 -10.79
N LEU A 101 -0.58 2.36 -11.89
CA LEU A 101 -0.01 2.21 -13.22
C LEU A 101 0.96 3.34 -13.56
N TRP A 102 0.62 4.59 -13.19
CA TRP A 102 1.47 5.75 -13.42
C TRP A 102 2.81 5.62 -12.70
N VAL A 103 2.81 5.19 -11.43
CA VAL A 103 4.02 4.93 -10.66
C VAL A 103 4.86 3.84 -11.31
N ALA A 104 4.28 2.66 -11.57
CA ALA A 104 5.02 1.52 -12.08
C ALA A 104 5.60 1.77 -13.49
N ARG A 105 4.91 2.54 -14.33
CA ARG A 105 5.39 2.83 -15.69
C ARG A 105 6.51 3.87 -15.74
N ASN A 106 6.52 4.80 -14.79
CA ASN A 106 7.38 5.99 -14.90
C ASN A 106 8.65 5.93 -14.05
N PHE A 107 8.65 5.13 -12.98
CA PHE A 107 9.76 5.12 -12.01
C PHE A 107 10.37 3.73 -11.89
N ASN A 108 11.63 3.70 -11.42
CA ASN A 108 12.39 2.47 -11.21
C ASN A 108 12.68 2.24 -9.72
N THR A 109 12.68 3.31 -8.92
CA THR A 109 13.03 3.25 -7.50
C THR A 109 12.04 4.05 -6.66
N VAL A 110 11.97 3.74 -5.39
CA VAL A 110 11.19 4.50 -4.40
C VAL A 110 11.68 5.94 -4.30
N ASP A 111 13.00 6.19 -4.42
CA ASP A 111 13.56 7.54 -4.39
C ASP A 111 13.04 8.41 -5.54
N GLU A 112 12.95 7.85 -6.75
CA GLU A 112 12.38 8.56 -7.92
C GLU A 112 10.90 8.90 -7.70
N VAL A 113 10.13 7.98 -7.11
CA VAL A 113 8.71 8.21 -6.78
C VAL A 113 8.58 9.32 -5.75
N GLU A 114 9.31 9.25 -4.65
CA GLU A 114 9.26 10.25 -3.57
C GLU A 114 9.60 11.65 -4.07
N GLU A 115 10.60 11.78 -4.94
CA GLU A 115 10.95 13.06 -5.55
C GLU A 115 9.82 13.60 -6.45
N ALA A 116 9.24 12.73 -7.27
CA ALA A 116 8.14 13.12 -8.17
C ALA A 116 6.89 13.55 -7.40
N LEU A 117 6.57 12.87 -6.28
CA LEU A 117 5.39 13.16 -5.47
C LEU A 117 5.37 14.56 -4.88
N LYS A 118 6.49 15.26 -4.80
CA LYS A 118 6.56 16.67 -4.37
C LYS A 118 5.77 17.61 -5.29
N ASN A 119 5.48 17.18 -6.52
CA ASN A 119 4.75 17.99 -7.50
C ASN A 119 3.58 17.22 -8.12
N VAL A 120 3.00 16.27 -7.39
CA VAL A 120 1.86 15.47 -7.83
C VAL A 120 0.61 15.85 -7.06
N THR A 121 -0.50 15.95 -7.78
CA THR A 121 -1.86 16.03 -7.21
C THR A 121 -2.61 14.75 -7.56
N LEU A 122 -3.08 14.05 -6.54
CA LEU A 122 -4.01 12.93 -6.71
C LEU A 122 -5.42 13.50 -6.82
N VAL A 123 -6.05 13.26 -7.97
CA VAL A 123 -7.38 13.78 -8.27
C VAL A 123 -8.39 12.65 -8.21
N SER A 124 -9.46 12.86 -7.44
CA SER A 124 -10.58 11.93 -7.39
C SER A 124 -11.23 11.84 -8.77
N GLN A 125 -11.27 10.64 -9.31
CA GLN A 125 -11.97 10.36 -10.55
C GLN A 125 -12.74 9.06 -10.40
N ILE A 126 -14.06 9.18 -10.39
CA ILE A 126 -14.95 8.01 -10.27
C ILE A 126 -15.17 7.41 -11.64
N VAL A 127 -14.86 6.14 -11.79
CA VAL A 127 -15.16 5.37 -12.98
C VAL A 127 -16.68 5.13 -13.05
N PRO A 128 -17.34 5.33 -14.19
CA PRO A 128 -18.78 5.12 -14.29
C PRO A 128 -19.22 3.75 -13.78
N GLY A 129 -20.18 3.75 -12.86
CA GLY A 129 -20.69 2.52 -12.23
C GLY A 129 -19.86 2.01 -11.03
N GLN A 130 -18.82 2.71 -10.65
CA GLN A 130 -18.01 2.41 -9.46
C GLN A 130 -18.23 3.46 -8.37
N GLN A 131 -17.79 3.12 -7.16
CA GLN A 131 -17.64 4.07 -6.06
C GLN A 131 -16.24 4.67 -6.06
N GLU A 132 -16.07 5.79 -5.40
CA GLU A 132 -14.75 6.37 -5.18
C GLU A 132 -13.86 5.40 -4.38
N SER A 133 -12.65 5.17 -4.88
CA SER A 133 -11.66 4.32 -4.21
C SER A 133 -10.89 5.16 -3.21
N LEU A 134 -11.28 5.08 -1.95
CA LEU A 134 -10.61 5.76 -0.84
C LEU A 134 -9.45 4.88 -0.37
N LEU A 135 -8.26 5.12 -0.93
CA LEU A 135 -7.06 4.30 -0.74
C LEU A 135 -5.91 5.12 -0.16
N HIS A 136 -4.98 4.39 0.45
CA HIS A 136 -3.58 4.77 0.62
C HIS A 136 -2.71 3.71 -0.05
N TRP A 137 -1.44 3.99 -0.27
CA TRP A 137 -0.60 3.12 -1.09
C TRP A 137 0.69 2.73 -0.37
N PHE A 138 1.06 1.48 -0.55
CA PHE A 138 2.36 0.93 -0.18
C PHE A 138 3.21 0.78 -1.44
N ILE A 139 4.39 1.37 -1.45
CA ILE A 139 5.33 1.36 -2.57
C ILE A 139 6.66 0.85 -2.07
N GLY A 140 7.23 -0.13 -2.76
CA GLY A 140 8.50 -0.72 -2.37
C GLY A 140 9.37 -1.11 -3.55
N ASP A 141 10.67 -1.09 -3.34
CA ASP A 141 11.69 -1.62 -4.24
C ASP A 141 12.66 -2.54 -3.47
N GLY A 142 13.76 -2.92 -4.08
CA GLY A 142 14.77 -3.78 -3.44
C GLY A 142 15.53 -3.15 -2.27
N THR A 143 15.29 -1.89 -1.94
CA THR A 143 16.06 -1.15 -0.92
C THR A 143 15.23 -0.67 0.25
N ARG A 144 14.02 -0.20 0.00
CA ARG A 144 13.12 0.37 1.01
C ARG A 144 11.67 0.42 0.56
N SER A 145 10.80 0.77 1.49
CA SER A 145 9.39 1.04 1.21
C SER A 145 8.93 2.38 1.78
N ILE A 146 7.85 2.90 1.20
CA ILE A 146 7.14 4.10 1.65
C ILE A 146 5.64 3.86 1.64
N VAL A 147 4.95 4.59 2.51
CA VAL A 147 3.48 4.67 2.53
C VAL A 147 3.05 6.06 2.11
N ILE A 148 2.07 6.13 1.22
CA ILE A 148 1.49 7.38 0.74
C ILE A 148 0.06 7.51 1.26
N GLU A 149 -0.17 8.53 2.07
CA GLU A 149 -1.49 8.87 2.61
C GLU A 149 -1.87 10.27 2.17
N GLN A 150 -2.82 10.40 1.25
CA GLN A 150 -3.39 11.69 0.87
C GLN A 150 -4.60 11.97 1.75
N MET A 151 -4.46 12.93 2.65
CA MET A 151 -5.48 13.32 3.62
C MET A 151 -5.91 14.79 3.43
N ALA A 152 -6.87 15.25 4.23
CA ALA A 152 -7.42 16.60 4.11
C ALA A 152 -6.40 17.73 4.36
N ASP A 153 -5.34 17.45 5.10
CA ASP A 153 -4.25 18.38 5.40
C ASP A 153 -3.05 18.24 4.43
N GLY A 154 -3.13 17.32 3.47
CA GLY A 154 -2.12 17.15 2.43
C GLY A 154 -1.67 15.71 2.21
N MET A 155 -0.63 15.55 1.41
CA MET A 155 0.01 14.26 1.15
C MET A 155 1.10 14.00 2.20
N HIS A 156 0.97 12.88 2.89
CA HIS A 156 1.95 12.37 3.84
C HIS A 156 2.71 11.21 3.20
N ILE A 157 4.03 11.27 3.26
CA ILE A 157 4.95 10.23 2.80
C ILE A 157 5.67 9.69 4.01
N HIS A 158 5.41 8.45 4.37
CA HIS A 158 6.03 7.80 5.50
C HIS A 158 7.11 6.82 5.00
N HIS A 159 8.28 6.88 5.62
CA HIS A 159 9.33 5.87 5.40
C HIS A 159 9.00 4.64 6.25
N ASP A 160 8.62 3.57 5.59
CA ASP A 160 8.16 2.37 6.28
C ASP A 160 9.35 1.51 6.71
N ASN A 161 9.62 1.51 8.00
CA ASN A 161 10.72 0.74 8.59
C ASN A 161 10.34 -0.68 9.01
N VAL A 162 9.08 -1.07 8.80
CA VAL A 162 8.58 -2.42 9.10
C VAL A 162 8.18 -3.19 7.86
N ASP A 163 8.16 -2.51 6.70
CA ASP A 163 7.80 -3.07 5.39
C ASP A 163 6.41 -3.73 5.37
N VAL A 164 5.46 -3.17 6.12
CA VAL A 164 4.09 -3.67 6.24
C VAL A 164 3.10 -2.52 6.30
N LEU A 165 2.06 -2.60 5.47
CA LEU A 165 0.90 -1.71 5.54
C LEU A 165 -0.38 -2.53 5.68
N THR A 166 -1.29 -2.07 6.53
CA THR A 166 -2.67 -2.57 6.64
C THR A 166 -3.64 -1.47 6.21
N ASN A 167 -4.95 -1.76 6.18
CA ASN A 167 -5.98 -0.75 5.97
C ASN A 167 -5.92 0.34 7.05
N GLN A 168 -6.87 1.31 7.00
CA GLN A 168 -6.98 2.37 8.04
C GLN A 168 -6.88 1.80 9.48
N PRO A 169 -6.50 2.59 10.49
CA PRO A 169 -6.22 4.03 10.48
C PRO A 169 -4.92 4.44 9.78
N THR A 170 -4.36 5.61 10.13
CA THR A 170 -3.12 6.14 9.54
C THR A 170 -1.91 5.29 9.89
N PHE A 171 -0.86 5.37 9.06
CA PHE A 171 0.41 4.69 9.30
C PHE A 171 1.01 5.05 10.67
N ASP A 172 0.98 6.32 11.05
CA ASP A 172 1.47 6.77 12.35
C ASP A 172 0.73 6.11 13.52
N PHE A 173 -0.59 5.94 13.40
CA PHE A 173 -1.35 5.19 14.40
C PHE A 173 -0.89 3.73 14.49
N HIS A 174 -0.67 3.09 13.36
CA HIS A 174 -0.19 1.70 13.34
C HIS A 174 1.18 1.57 14.00
N MET A 175 2.10 2.49 13.73
CA MET A 175 3.43 2.51 14.35
C MET A 175 3.35 2.68 15.87
N GLU A 176 2.48 3.57 16.37
CA GLU A 176 2.26 3.70 17.81
C GLU A 176 1.58 2.45 18.40
N ASN A 177 0.62 1.87 17.68
CA ASN A 177 -0.10 0.68 18.13
C ASN A 177 0.81 -0.56 18.22
N LEU A 178 1.85 -0.67 17.40
CA LEU A 178 2.85 -1.76 17.49
C LEU A 178 3.49 -1.85 18.88
N ARG A 179 3.59 -0.75 19.60
CA ARG A 179 4.14 -0.73 20.96
C ARG A 179 3.35 -1.61 21.93
N ASN A 180 2.05 -1.79 21.68
CA ASN A 180 1.20 -2.68 22.48
C ASN A 180 1.54 -4.16 22.31
N TYR A 181 2.26 -4.50 21.23
CA TYR A 181 2.60 -5.87 20.87
C TYR A 181 4.08 -6.20 21.05
N MET A 182 4.88 -5.28 21.63
CA MET A 182 6.33 -5.48 21.81
C MET A 182 6.69 -6.72 22.64
N CYS A 183 5.79 -7.13 23.55
CA CYS A 183 5.95 -8.32 24.37
C CYS A 183 5.15 -9.52 23.85
N ALA A 184 4.51 -9.42 22.68
CA ALA A 184 3.80 -10.55 22.10
C ALA A 184 4.79 -11.62 21.62
N GLY A 185 4.55 -12.84 22.02
CA GLY A 185 5.41 -13.98 21.70
C GLY A 185 4.60 -15.28 21.72
N ASN A 186 5.21 -16.37 21.31
CA ASN A 186 4.64 -17.70 21.35
C ASN A 186 4.93 -18.47 22.65
N GLU A 187 5.59 -17.85 23.60
CA GLU A 187 5.91 -18.44 24.91
C GLU A 187 4.86 -18.08 25.95
N MET A 188 4.65 -18.97 26.90
CA MET A 188 3.78 -18.71 28.03
C MET A 188 4.38 -17.62 28.92
N ALA A 189 3.58 -16.68 29.37
CA ALA A 189 4.04 -15.64 30.29
C ALA A 189 4.53 -16.28 31.61
N GLU A 190 5.73 -15.89 32.04
CA GLU A 190 6.26 -16.31 33.32
C GLU A 190 5.45 -15.75 34.49
N PRO A 191 5.27 -16.53 35.57
CA PRO A 191 4.64 -16.06 36.79
C PRO A 191 5.32 -14.76 37.30
N THR A 192 4.51 -13.79 37.67
CA THR A 192 5.01 -12.52 38.19
C THR A 192 4.21 -12.06 39.39
N THR A 193 4.79 -11.14 40.18
CA THR A 193 4.11 -10.57 41.35
C THR A 193 3.91 -9.08 41.18
N TRP A 194 2.64 -8.63 41.26
CA TRP A 194 2.28 -7.22 41.28
C TRP A 194 1.78 -6.82 42.69
N GLY A 195 2.58 -6.05 43.38
CA GLY A 195 2.31 -5.75 44.80
C GLY A 195 2.35 -7.02 45.64
N LYS A 196 1.19 -7.50 46.12
CA LYS A 196 1.05 -8.75 46.88
C LYS A 196 0.34 -9.87 46.12
N ALA A 197 -0.03 -9.62 44.86
CA ALA A 197 -0.75 -10.59 44.04
C ALA A 197 0.22 -11.40 43.21
N GLU A 198 0.22 -12.71 43.39
CA GLU A 198 0.90 -13.64 42.49
C GLU A 198 0.01 -13.89 41.27
N LEU A 199 0.55 -13.62 40.08
CA LEU A 199 -0.14 -13.76 38.80
C LEU A 199 0.52 -14.87 38.01
N THR A 200 -0.32 -15.78 37.52
CA THR A 200 0.10 -16.89 36.64
C THR A 200 -0.70 -16.85 35.35
N ALA A 201 -0.12 -17.34 34.27
CA ALA A 201 -0.81 -17.43 32.99
C ALA A 201 -2.02 -18.38 33.07
N TRP A 202 -3.12 -18.02 32.40
CA TRP A 202 -4.34 -18.80 32.34
C TRP A 202 -4.40 -19.65 31.06
N GLY A 203 -3.44 -20.54 30.86
CA GLY A 203 -3.36 -21.43 29.69
C GLY A 203 -2.33 -20.96 28.66
N ALA A 204 -2.16 -21.77 27.63
CA ALA A 204 -1.24 -21.49 26.53
C ALA A 204 -1.80 -20.41 25.62
N GLY A 205 -1.38 -19.19 25.80
CA GLY A 205 -1.72 -18.06 24.94
C GLY A 205 -0.54 -17.11 24.87
N VAL A 206 -0.40 -16.39 23.79
CA VAL A 206 0.61 -15.34 23.68
C VAL A 206 0.37 -14.29 24.76
N SER A 207 1.45 -13.79 25.29
CA SER A 207 1.55 -12.97 26.49
C SER A 207 0.71 -11.71 26.51
N MET A 208 0.02 -11.36 25.41
CA MET A 208 -0.89 -10.23 25.33
C MET A 208 -2.17 -10.55 24.55
N HIS A 209 -3.30 -10.01 25.04
CA HIS A 209 -4.61 -10.03 24.37
C HIS A 209 -5.24 -11.40 24.11
N GLY A 210 -4.78 -12.46 24.77
CA GLY A 210 -5.39 -13.77 24.62
C GLY A 210 -5.30 -14.37 23.20
N ILE A 211 -4.35 -13.95 22.40
CA ILE A 211 -4.07 -14.55 21.10
C ILE A 211 -3.49 -15.94 21.36
N PRO A 212 -4.08 -17.02 20.81
CA PRO A 212 -3.55 -18.36 21.01
C PRO A 212 -2.11 -18.45 20.50
N GLY A 213 -1.21 -19.02 21.31
CA GLY A 213 0.11 -19.41 20.85
C GLY A 213 0.01 -20.42 19.71
N ASP A 214 1.05 -20.51 18.89
CA ASP A 214 1.14 -21.59 17.93
C ASP A 214 1.17 -22.92 18.68
N VAL A 215 0.19 -23.76 18.42
CA VAL A 215 0.03 -25.09 19.01
C VAL A 215 0.55 -26.18 18.08
N SER A 216 1.64 -25.91 17.39
CA SER A 216 2.32 -26.91 16.55
C SER A 216 2.91 -28.06 17.37
#